data_b8869b93b3cd47bfe1e8c7e1f3c6204e
#
_entry.id   b8869b93b3cd47bfe1e8c7e1f3c6204e
#
_cell.length_a   1.000
_cell.length_b   1.000
_cell.length_c   1.000
_cell.angle_alpha   90.00
_cell.angle_beta   90.00
_cell.angle_gamma   90.00
#
_symmetry.space_group_name_H-M   'P 1'
#
loop_
_entity.id
_entity.type
_entity.pdbx_description
1 polymer ?
#
loop_
_entity_poly.entity_id
_entity_poly.type
_entity_poly.pdbx_seq_one_letter_code
_entity_poly.pdbx_strand_id
1 'polypeptide(L)'
;GADFVLFPECFLTSYACPEICHTLSPVAEIEGDSEFSAWCRNALTDNGKILGKIRQTAADQNIGVCITGFTRGKKYPQNSAYVIGRKGEILLKYSKVHTCDFDWERYLEGGEEFFVCDFDGVKLGVMICYDREHPESARELALQGAELILVPNDCGGMSPRLKELSVRAMENMTGVAMANPPGNNAGNSCAFLPMVWDEEGRGIDNMIALADEHFDGILYADFDIRKIRNYRES
;
A
#
# COMPACT_ATOMS: atom_id res chain seq x y z
N GLY A 1 -11.17 -15.49 12.29
CA GLY A 1 -11.25 -14.19 11.61
C GLY A 1 -9.87 -13.79 11.12
N ALA A 2 -9.77 -12.77 10.28
CA ALA A 2 -8.48 -12.25 9.84
C ALA A 2 -7.79 -11.46 10.98
N ASP A 3 -6.47 -11.44 10.96
CA ASP A 3 -5.66 -10.65 11.91
C ASP A 3 -5.48 -9.21 11.44
N PHE A 4 -5.47 -9.03 10.12
CA PHE A 4 -5.16 -7.75 9.49
C PHE A 4 -5.98 -7.56 8.21
N VAL A 5 -6.36 -6.32 7.89
CA VAL A 5 -7.02 -5.98 6.64
C VAL A 5 -6.23 -4.90 5.89
N LEU A 6 -6.01 -5.11 4.60
CA LEU A 6 -5.34 -4.20 3.69
C LEU A 6 -6.37 -3.63 2.71
N PHE A 7 -6.45 -2.30 2.64
CA PHE A 7 -7.29 -1.59 1.68
C PHE A 7 -6.47 -1.08 0.48
N PRO A 8 -7.12 -0.88 -0.69
CA PRO A 8 -6.49 -0.27 -1.86
C PRO A 8 -5.96 1.15 -1.62
N GLU A 9 -5.19 1.67 -2.58
CA GLU A 9 -4.67 3.05 -2.59
C GLU A 9 -5.82 4.08 -2.58
N CYS A 10 -5.63 5.18 -1.84
CA CYS A 10 -6.56 6.30 -1.72
C CYS A 10 -8.00 5.92 -1.34
N PHE A 11 -8.21 4.80 -0.66
CA PHE A 11 -9.53 4.22 -0.37
C PHE A 11 -10.49 5.19 0.31
N LEU A 12 -10.01 6.02 1.27
CA LEU A 12 -10.84 6.97 2.00
C LEU A 12 -11.18 8.26 1.22
N THR A 13 -10.43 8.57 0.17
CA THR A 13 -10.52 9.83 -0.55
C THR A 13 -10.82 9.69 -2.04
N SER A 14 -10.87 8.46 -2.53
CA SER A 14 -10.80 8.09 -3.94
C SER A 14 -9.45 8.50 -4.59
N TYR A 15 -9.05 7.79 -5.64
CA TYR A 15 -7.88 8.15 -6.44
C TYR A 15 -8.30 9.17 -7.50
N ALA A 16 -8.56 10.40 -7.04
CA ALA A 16 -9.08 11.49 -7.88
C ALA A 16 -8.49 12.84 -7.47
N CYS A 17 -8.39 13.73 -8.42
CA CYS A 17 -7.96 15.11 -8.25
C CYS A 17 -8.96 16.07 -8.91
N PRO A 18 -8.89 17.39 -8.61
CA PRO A 18 -9.65 18.40 -9.33
C PRO A 18 -9.36 18.40 -10.85
N GLU A 19 -10.36 18.76 -11.65
CA GLU A 19 -10.24 18.77 -13.13
C GLU A 19 -9.04 19.56 -13.62
N ILE A 20 -8.71 20.68 -12.98
CA ILE A 20 -7.56 21.52 -13.32
C ILE A 20 -6.23 20.75 -13.28
N CYS A 21 -6.11 19.70 -12.44
CA CYS A 21 -4.89 18.90 -12.36
C CYS A 21 -4.61 18.11 -13.65
N HIS A 22 -5.64 17.76 -14.42
CA HIS A 22 -5.48 17.04 -15.69
C HIS A 22 -4.90 17.90 -16.80
N THR A 23 -4.82 19.22 -16.62
CA THR A 23 -4.13 20.12 -17.56
C THR A 23 -2.62 19.95 -17.53
N LEU A 24 -2.08 19.37 -16.46
CA LEU A 24 -0.65 19.23 -16.17
C LEU A 24 0.13 20.56 -16.25
N SER A 25 -0.58 21.68 -16.04
CA SER A 25 0.01 23.03 -16.00
C SER A 25 1.00 23.18 -14.85
N PRO A 26 1.95 24.12 -14.92
CA PRO A 26 2.79 24.45 -13.77
C PRO A 26 1.97 24.74 -12.51
N VAL A 27 2.42 24.26 -11.36
CA VAL A 27 1.66 24.38 -10.10
C VAL A 27 1.27 25.83 -9.77
N ALA A 28 2.13 26.79 -10.10
CA ALA A 28 1.86 28.22 -9.89
C ALA A 28 0.63 28.74 -10.64
N GLU A 29 0.22 28.07 -11.72
CA GLU A 29 -0.96 28.45 -12.51
C GLU A 29 -2.26 27.90 -11.90
N ILE A 30 -2.18 26.78 -11.15
CA ILE A 30 -3.35 26.11 -10.56
C ILE A 30 -3.54 26.40 -9.08
N GLU A 31 -2.55 26.94 -8.37
CA GLU A 31 -2.65 27.25 -6.92
C GLU A 31 -3.80 28.19 -6.58
N GLY A 32 -4.18 29.09 -7.51
CA GLY A 32 -5.31 30.01 -7.34
C GLY A 32 -6.69 29.38 -7.60
N ASP A 33 -6.73 28.17 -8.14
CA ASP A 33 -7.98 27.48 -8.41
C ASP A 33 -8.70 27.09 -7.12
N SER A 34 -10.04 27.31 -7.07
CA SER A 34 -10.83 27.10 -5.88
C SER A 34 -11.03 25.62 -5.52
N GLU A 35 -11.13 24.75 -6.55
CA GLU A 35 -11.30 23.31 -6.35
C GLU A 35 -9.98 22.67 -5.92
N PHE A 36 -8.87 23.07 -6.52
CA PHE A 36 -7.53 22.68 -6.10
C PHE A 36 -7.26 23.07 -4.64
N SER A 37 -7.56 24.32 -4.28
CA SER A 37 -7.43 24.81 -2.92
C SER A 37 -8.32 24.05 -1.94
N ALA A 38 -9.56 23.71 -2.34
CA ALA A 38 -10.47 22.92 -1.52
C ALA A 38 -9.96 21.48 -1.35
N TRP A 39 -9.43 20.84 -2.41
CA TRP A 39 -8.83 19.51 -2.36
C TRP A 39 -7.67 19.45 -1.35
N CYS A 40 -6.76 20.41 -1.40
CA CYS A 40 -5.68 20.53 -0.44
C CYS A 40 -6.19 20.67 1.00
N ARG A 41 -7.20 21.52 1.24
CA ARG A 41 -7.76 21.73 2.59
C ARG A 41 -8.51 20.52 3.13
N ASN A 42 -9.14 19.72 2.26
CA ASN A 42 -9.95 18.56 2.62
C ASN A 42 -9.13 17.28 2.83
N ALA A 43 -7.83 17.32 2.58
CA ALA A 43 -6.94 16.20 2.85
C ALA A 43 -7.04 15.76 4.33
N LEU A 44 -6.95 14.44 4.55
CA LEU A 44 -7.08 13.81 5.86
C LEU A 44 -6.02 14.35 6.83
N THR A 45 -6.39 14.38 8.11
CA THR A 45 -5.46 14.71 9.20
C THR A 45 -5.40 13.57 10.20
N ASP A 46 -4.26 13.40 10.86
CA ASP A 46 -4.01 12.30 11.80
C ASP A 46 -5.01 12.25 12.97
N ASN A 47 -5.57 13.42 13.33
CA ASN A 47 -6.61 13.57 14.37
C ASN A 47 -8.00 13.79 13.77
N GLY A 48 -8.18 13.57 12.46
CA GLY A 48 -9.47 13.77 11.77
C GLY A 48 -10.55 12.77 12.20
N LYS A 49 -11.80 13.18 12.12
CA LYS A 49 -12.94 12.33 12.53
C LYS A 49 -13.00 11.00 11.79
N ILE A 50 -12.66 10.99 10.50
CA ILE A 50 -12.70 9.77 9.67
C ILE A 50 -11.67 8.77 10.20
N LEU A 51 -10.42 9.18 10.33
CA LEU A 51 -9.36 8.32 10.85
C LEU A 51 -9.64 7.89 12.30
N GLY A 52 -10.20 8.78 13.12
CA GLY A 52 -10.64 8.45 14.48
C GLY A 52 -11.68 7.32 14.51
N LYS A 53 -12.66 7.31 13.60
CA LYS A 53 -13.62 6.21 13.47
C LYS A 53 -12.97 4.90 13.04
N ILE A 54 -12.07 4.93 12.07
CA ILE A 54 -11.33 3.73 11.62
C ILE A 54 -10.52 3.14 12.78
N ARG A 55 -9.81 3.97 13.53
CA ARG A 55 -9.03 3.57 14.71
C ARG A 55 -9.92 2.93 15.78
N GLN A 56 -11.08 3.52 16.06
CA GLN A 56 -12.05 2.97 17.01
C GLN A 56 -12.59 1.62 16.52
N THR A 57 -12.96 1.50 15.22
CA THR A 57 -13.43 0.25 14.64
C THR A 57 -12.36 -0.84 14.69
N ALA A 58 -11.09 -0.52 14.40
CA ALA A 58 -9.97 -1.45 14.53
C ALA A 58 -9.86 -1.99 15.97
N ALA A 59 -9.99 -1.12 16.97
CA ALA A 59 -9.98 -1.50 18.38
C ALA A 59 -11.19 -2.35 18.77
N ASP A 60 -12.40 -1.97 18.36
CA ASP A 60 -13.63 -2.68 18.68
C ASP A 60 -13.66 -4.09 18.06
N GLN A 61 -13.09 -4.24 16.86
CA GLN A 61 -13.00 -5.52 16.15
C GLN A 61 -11.72 -6.30 16.46
N ASN A 62 -10.81 -5.73 17.25
CA ASN A 62 -9.50 -6.33 17.60
C ASN A 62 -8.73 -6.78 16.34
N ILE A 63 -8.64 -5.93 15.32
CA ILE A 63 -8.03 -6.22 14.01
C ILE A 63 -7.03 -5.12 13.62
N GLY A 64 -5.91 -5.51 12.97
CA GLY A 64 -5.01 -4.56 12.33
C GLY A 64 -5.56 -4.04 11.01
N VAL A 65 -5.22 -2.81 10.64
CA VAL A 65 -5.74 -2.16 9.42
C VAL A 65 -4.63 -1.40 8.71
N CYS A 66 -4.47 -1.61 7.40
CA CYS A 66 -3.78 -0.67 6.52
C CYS A 66 -4.82 0.08 5.69
N ILE A 67 -4.97 1.38 5.93
CA ILE A 67 -5.97 2.24 5.27
C ILE A 67 -5.28 3.45 4.64
N THR A 68 -5.79 3.92 3.51
CA THR A 68 -5.13 4.88 2.64
C THR A 68 -5.99 6.08 2.30
N GLY A 69 -5.34 7.15 1.90
CA GLY A 69 -6.01 8.36 1.42
C GLY A 69 -5.04 9.53 1.27
N PHE A 70 -5.52 10.62 0.68
CA PHE A 70 -4.74 11.85 0.65
C PHE A 70 -4.70 12.47 2.03
N THR A 71 -3.50 12.66 2.55
CA THR A 71 -3.25 13.29 3.86
C THR A 71 -2.66 14.68 3.68
N ARG A 72 -2.82 15.50 4.69
CA ARG A 72 -2.27 16.85 4.66
C ARG A 72 -0.75 16.80 4.75
N GLY A 73 -0.07 17.30 3.72
CA GLY A 73 1.35 17.57 3.70
C GLY A 73 1.70 18.97 4.20
N LYS A 74 2.91 19.42 3.95
CA LYS A 74 3.39 20.78 4.30
C LYS A 74 2.67 21.85 3.48
N LYS A 75 2.54 21.64 2.18
CA LYS A 75 1.89 22.56 1.24
C LYS A 75 0.79 21.89 0.41
N TYR A 76 1.05 20.70 -0.11
CA TYR A 76 0.14 19.92 -0.93
C TYR A 76 -0.21 18.60 -0.25
N PRO A 77 -1.26 17.91 -0.68
CA PRO A 77 -1.58 16.58 -0.15
C PRO A 77 -0.47 15.55 -0.42
N GLN A 78 -0.39 14.54 0.43
CA GLN A 78 0.43 13.35 0.24
C GLN A 78 -0.46 12.14 0.05
N ASN A 79 -0.09 11.24 -0.85
CA ASN A 79 -0.71 9.91 -0.95
C ASN A 79 -0.14 9.04 0.19
N SER A 80 -0.97 8.68 1.15
CA SER A 80 -0.48 8.06 2.39
C SER A 80 -1.26 6.83 2.80
N ALA A 81 -0.57 5.96 3.54
CA ALA A 81 -1.12 4.81 4.23
C ALA A 81 -0.91 4.92 5.74
N TYR A 82 -1.90 4.50 6.52
CA TYR A 82 -1.81 4.31 7.95
C TYR A 82 -1.88 2.83 8.28
N VAL A 83 -0.90 2.33 9.01
CA VAL A 83 -0.99 1.03 9.68
C VAL A 83 -1.48 1.27 11.09
N ILE A 84 -2.62 0.67 11.41
CA ILE A 84 -3.33 0.83 12.69
C ILE A 84 -3.32 -0.53 13.40
N GLY A 85 -2.90 -0.53 14.65
CA GLY A 85 -2.86 -1.71 15.49
C GLY A 85 -4.23 -2.07 16.08
N ARG A 86 -4.30 -3.25 16.72
CA ARG A 86 -5.53 -3.80 17.32
C ARG A 86 -6.14 -2.95 18.43
N LYS A 87 -5.40 -2.00 18.98
CA LYS A 87 -5.90 -1.05 20.02
C LYS A 87 -6.25 0.31 19.43
N GLY A 88 -6.26 0.43 18.10
CA GLY A 88 -6.52 1.68 17.39
C GLY A 88 -5.36 2.68 17.41
N GLU A 89 -4.15 2.27 17.83
CA GLU A 89 -2.95 3.07 17.73
C GLU A 89 -2.44 3.14 16.29
N ILE A 90 -1.90 4.27 15.87
CA ILE A 90 -1.19 4.41 14.61
C ILE A 90 0.22 3.86 14.81
N LEU A 91 0.51 2.70 14.20
CA LEU A 91 1.83 2.07 14.23
C LEU A 91 2.77 2.68 13.19
N LEU A 92 2.23 3.10 12.05
CA LEU A 92 2.96 3.70 10.95
C LEU A 92 2.06 4.65 10.18
N LYS A 93 2.61 5.80 9.78
CA LYS A 93 2.13 6.64 8.69
C LYS A 93 3.22 6.66 7.62
N TYR A 94 2.89 6.20 6.45
CA TYR A 94 3.78 6.19 5.28
C TYR A 94 3.19 7.10 4.20
N SER A 95 4.01 7.94 3.58
CA SER A 95 3.64 8.71 2.38
C SER A 95 4.43 8.18 1.19
N LYS A 96 3.74 7.97 0.08
CA LYS A 96 4.28 7.44 -1.18
C LYS A 96 5.53 8.22 -1.60
N VAL A 97 6.64 7.53 -1.74
CA VAL A 97 7.93 8.13 -2.11
C VAL A 97 7.98 8.41 -3.61
N HIS A 98 7.59 7.41 -4.43
CA HIS A 98 7.58 7.55 -5.88
C HIS A 98 6.18 7.90 -6.36
N THR A 99 5.87 9.20 -6.43
CA THR A 99 4.62 9.68 -7.04
C THR A 99 4.69 9.54 -8.56
N CYS A 100 3.52 9.37 -9.22
CA CYS A 100 3.43 9.38 -10.67
C CYS A 100 3.51 10.84 -11.19
N ASP A 101 4.68 11.47 -11.08
CA ASP A 101 4.91 12.88 -11.39
C ASP A 101 4.81 13.21 -12.90
N PHE A 102 4.77 12.18 -13.74
CA PHE A 102 4.44 12.28 -15.18
C PHE A 102 2.94 12.49 -15.44
N ASP A 103 2.10 12.38 -14.42
CA ASP A 103 0.66 12.60 -14.46
C ASP A 103 0.26 13.58 -13.33
N TRP A 104 -1.02 13.67 -12.97
CA TRP A 104 -1.56 14.60 -11.97
C TRP A 104 -0.99 14.43 -10.54
N GLU A 105 -0.44 13.27 -10.20
CA GLU A 105 0.27 13.08 -8.91
C GLU A 105 1.49 14.02 -8.75
N ARG A 106 1.92 14.71 -9.79
CA ARG A 106 2.93 15.78 -9.71
C ARG A 106 2.56 16.93 -8.77
N TYR A 107 1.28 17.02 -8.41
CA TYR A 107 0.77 18.02 -7.46
C TYR A 107 0.70 17.50 -6.03
N LEU A 108 1.15 16.27 -5.78
CA LEU A 108 1.32 15.72 -4.45
C LEU A 108 2.72 16.00 -3.92
N GLU A 109 2.83 16.10 -2.59
CA GLU A 109 4.14 16.03 -1.94
C GLU A 109 4.52 14.55 -1.80
N GLY A 110 5.67 14.16 -2.34
CA GLY A 110 6.26 12.84 -2.13
C GLY A 110 6.69 12.62 -0.68
N GLY A 111 6.73 11.37 -0.25
CA GLY A 111 7.42 10.95 0.95
C GLY A 111 8.94 10.99 0.74
N GLU A 112 9.70 10.93 1.81
CA GLU A 112 11.17 11.01 1.77
C GLU A 112 11.84 9.68 2.12
N GLU A 113 11.14 8.78 2.85
CA GLU A 113 11.72 7.58 3.44
C GLU A 113 10.70 6.42 3.47
N PHE A 114 11.23 5.19 3.50
CA PHE A 114 10.47 3.97 3.77
C PHE A 114 10.60 3.60 5.25
N PHE A 115 9.52 3.08 5.83
CA PHE A 115 9.47 2.72 7.24
C PHE A 115 8.86 1.34 7.46
N VAL A 116 9.29 0.69 8.52
CA VAL A 116 8.77 -0.59 9.01
C VAL A 116 8.20 -0.39 10.41
N CYS A 117 7.06 -1.00 10.70
CA CYS A 117 6.48 -1.05 12.04
C CYS A 117 6.36 -2.48 12.55
N ASP A 118 6.08 -2.63 13.84
CA ASP A 118 5.78 -3.91 14.46
C ASP A 118 4.26 -4.05 14.65
N PHE A 119 3.69 -5.13 14.12
CA PHE A 119 2.32 -5.53 14.38
C PHE A 119 2.31 -6.95 14.95
N ASP A 120 2.02 -7.08 16.22
CA ASP A 120 1.97 -8.36 16.94
C ASP A 120 3.25 -9.23 16.79
N GLY A 121 4.42 -8.55 16.74
CA GLY A 121 5.72 -9.20 16.55
C GLY A 121 6.05 -9.56 15.09
N VAL A 122 5.28 -9.05 14.12
CA VAL A 122 5.55 -9.13 12.68
C VAL A 122 5.98 -7.77 12.17
N LYS A 123 7.11 -7.70 11.45
CA LYS A 123 7.59 -6.47 10.85
C LYS A 123 6.87 -6.20 9.52
N LEU A 124 6.04 -5.18 9.51
CA LEU A 124 5.28 -4.75 8.34
C LEU A 124 5.92 -3.54 7.67
N GLY A 125 6.17 -3.62 6.37
CA GLY A 125 6.52 -2.49 5.51
C GLY A 125 5.35 -2.09 4.62
N VAL A 126 5.34 -0.85 4.14
CA VAL A 126 4.33 -0.37 3.17
C VAL A 126 5.04 0.28 1.99
N MET A 127 4.60 -0.05 0.78
CA MET A 127 4.92 0.66 -0.46
C MET A 127 3.62 0.86 -1.24
N ILE A 128 3.37 2.06 -1.78
CA ILE A 128 2.11 2.40 -2.42
C ILE A 128 2.27 2.37 -3.95
N CYS A 129 1.48 1.53 -4.62
CA CYS A 129 1.30 1.51 -6.08
C CYS A 129 2.62 1.62 -6.85
N TYR A 130 2.95 2.79 -7.41
CA TYR A 130 4.14 3.03 -8.24
C TYR A 130 5.47 2.77 -7.51
N ASP A 131 5.51 2.85 -6.17
CA ASP A 131 6.70 2.45 -5.41
C ASP A 131 7.17 1.03 -5.76
N ARG A 132 6.25 0.08 -6.03
CA ARG A 132 6.60 -1.31 -6.34
C ARG A 132 7.39 -1.45 -7.64
N GLU A 133 7.23 -0.52 -8.61
CA GLU A 133 7.96 -0.53 -9.88
C GLU A 133 9.45 -0.21 -9.70
N HIS A 134 9.80 0.35 -8.53
CA HIS A 134 11.19 0.63 -8.11
C HIS A 134 11.67 -0.50 -7.18
N PRO A 135 12.59 -1.38 -7.62
CA PRO A 135 13.07 -2.50 -6.80
C PRO A 135 13.72 -2.04 -5.49
N GLU A 136 14.24 -0.83 -5.46
CA GLU A 136 14.82 -0.19 -4.29
C GLU A 136 13.81 -0.06 -3.14
N SER A 137 12.54 0.19 -3.44
CA SER A 137 11.47 0.34 -2.44
C SER A 137 11.32 -0.91 -1.58
N ALA A 138 11.14 -2.07 -2.22
CA ALA A 138 11.02 -3.34 -1.51
C ALA A 138 12.34 -3.73 -0.82
N ARG A 139 13.49 -3.43 -1.45
CA ARG A 139 14.81 -3.69 -0.89
C ARG A 139 15.06 -2.88 0.38
N GLU A 140 14.72 -1.59 0.39
CA GLU A 140 14.86 -0.73 1.56
C GLU A 140 14.02 -1.24 2.74
N LEU A 141 12.76 -1.62 2.48
CA LEU A 141 11.91 -2.23 3.50
C LEU A 141 12.48 -3.56 4.03
N ALA A 142 13.00 -4.41 3.16
CA ALA A 142 13.63 -5.67 3.56
C ALA A 142 14.89 -5.46 4.41
N LEU A 143 15.73 -4.48 4.08
CA LEU A 143 16.92 -4.12 4.84
C LEU A 143 16.57 -3.56 6.22
N GLN A 144 15.43 -2.90 6.37
CA GLN A 144 14.87 -2.48 7.66
C GLN A 144 14.22 -3.63 8.43
N GLY A 145 14.17 -4.83 7.86
CA GLY A 145 13.68 -6.05 8.50
C GLY A 145 12.20 -6.37 8.23
N ALA A 146 11.55 -5.75 7.24
CA ALA A 146 10.18 -6.10 6.87
C ALA A 146 10.05 -7.60 6.57
N GLU A 147 9.05 -8.26 7.16
CA GLU A 147 8.74 -9.67 6.92
C GLU A 147 7.56 -9.82 5.97
N LEU A 148 6.67 -8.84 5.99
CA LEU A 148 5.54 -8.70 5.08
C LEU A 148 5.48 -7.27 4.56
N ILE A 149 5.36 -7.11 3.25
CA ILE A 149 5.20 -5.83 2.56
C ILE A 149 3.75 -5.71 2.09
N LEU A 150 3.10 -4.65 2.54
CA LEU A 150 1.73 -4.29 2.16
C LEU A 150 1.78 -3.31 0.98
N VAL A 151 0.97 -3.58 -0.05
CA VAL A 151 0.95 -2.79 -1.28
C VAL A 151 -0.48 -2.30 -1.56
N PRO A 152 -0.91 -1.19 -0.95
CA PRO A 152 -2.08 -0.47 -1.43
C PRO A 152 -1.86 -0.05 -2.88
N ASN A 153 -2.82 -0.34 -3.77
CA ASN A 153 -2.65 -0.11 -5.20
C ASN A 153 -3.96 0.39 -5.81
N ASP A 154 -3.87 1.19 -6.86
CA ASP A 154 -5.00 1.59 -7.71
C ASP A 154 -4.47 1.80 -9.14
N CYS A 155 -4.42 0.73 -9.92
CA CYS A 155 -4.01 0.82 -11.31
C CYS A 155 -4.51 -0.34 -12.16
N GLY A 156 -4.46 -0.13 -13.48
CA GLY A 156 -4.69 -1.17 -14.48
C GLY A 156 -3.40 -1.88 -14.93
N GLY A 157 -3.50 -2.73 -15.97
CA GLY A 157 -2.36 -3.41 -16.57
C GLY A 157 -1.69 -4.42 -15.63
N MET A 158 -2.48 -5.22 -14.90
CA MET A 158 -1.98 -6.05 -13.80
C MET A 158 -1.09 -7.23 -14.23
N SER A 159 -1.21 -7.74 -15.46
CA SER A 159 -0.46 -8.93 -15.89
C SER A 159 1.07 -8.85 -15.70
N PRO A 160 1.79 -7.78 -16.13
CA PRO A 160 3.21 -7.63 -15.81
C PRO A 160 3.47 -7.39 -14.31
N ARG A 161 2.57 -6.68 -13.62
CA ARG A 161 2.69 -6.30 -12.21
C ARG A 161 2.58 -7.47 -11.25
N LEU A 162 1.80 -8.49 -11.58
CA LEU A 162 1.77 -9.75 -10.82
C LEU A 162 3.14 -10.43 -10.80
N LYS A 163 3.83 -10.45 -11.95
CA LYS A 163 5.20 -11.00 -12.06
C LYS A 163 6.20 -10.18 -11.25
N GLU A 164 6.06 -8.87 -11.33
CA GLU A 164 6.88 -7.93 -10.55
C GLU A 164 6.72 -8.18 -9.04
N LEU A 165 5.50 -8.25 -8.52
CA LEU A 165 5.22 -8.50 -7.10
C LEU A 165 5.75 -9.87 -6.64
N SER A 166 5.63 -10.91 -7.48
CA SER A 166 6.21 -12.22 -7.24
C SER A 166 7.73 -12.13 -7.06
N VAL A 167 8.42 -11.36 -7.93
CA VAL A 167 9.87 -11.15 -7.84
C VAL A 167 10.22 -10.31 -6.61
N ARG A 168 9.45 -9.26 -6.27
CA ARG A 168 9.68 -8.47 -5.04
C ARG A 168 9.63 -9.35 -3.79
N ALA A 169 8.69 -10.32 -3.74
CA ALA A 169 8.63 -11.27 -2.63
C ALA A 169 9.89 -12.17 -2.60
N MET A 170 10.24 -12.77 -3.72
CA MET A 170 11.35 -13.71 -3.84
C MET A 170 12.70 -13.04 -3.52
N GLU A 171 13.06 -11.96 -4.22
CA GLU A 171 14.39 -11.33 -4.13
C GLU A 171 14.66 -10.66 -2.78
N ASN A 172 13.63 -10.32 -2.03
CA ASN A 172 13.71 -9.68 -0.71
C ASN A 172 13.42 -10.64 0.43
N MET A 173 13.08 -11.90 0.13
CA MET A 173 12.70 -12.91 1.13
C MET A 173 11.58 -12.41 2.07
N THR A 174 10.58 -11.71 1.52
CA THR A 174 9.44 -11.15 2.25
C THR A 174 8.13 -11.73 1.72
N GLY A 175 7.10 -11.81 2.56
CA GLY A 175 5.73 -11.89 2.05
C GLY A 175 5.35 -10.58 1.36
N VAL A 176 4.48 -10.64 0.36
CA VAL A 176 3.91 -9.45 -0.30
C VAL A 176 2.40 -9.63 -0.43
N ALA A 177 1.63 -8.65 0.02
CA ALA A 177 0.18 -8.59 -0.15
C ALA A 177 -0.22 -7.29 -0.85
N MET A 178 -0.99 -7.38 -1.93
CA MET A 178 -1.46 -6.22 -2.70
C MET A 178 -2.98 -6.20 -2.75
N ALA A 179 -3.57 -5.02 -2.48
CA ALA A 179 -4.99 -4.75 -2.67
C ALA A 179 -5.17 -3.71 -3.78
N ASN A 180 -6.01 -4.05 -4.77
CA ASN A 180 -6.31 -3.22 -5.93
C ASN A 180 -7.83 -3.17 -6.16
N PRO A 181 -8.44 -2.02 -6.48
CA PRO A 181 -9.86 -1.95 -6.78
C PRO A 181 -10.23 -2.83 -7.98
N PRO A 182 -11.43 -3.46 -7.97
CA PRO A 182 -11.89 -4.23 -9.12
C PRO A 182 -12.16 -3.33 -10.33
N GLY A 183 -11.97 -3.86 -11.54
CA GLY A 183 -12.25 -3.12 -12.77
C GLY A 183 -11.65 -3.78 -14.01
N ASN A 184 -12.07 -3.34 -15.18
CA ASN A 184 -11.52 -3.80 -16.45
C ASN A 184 -10.00 -3.55 -16.52
N ASN A 185 -9.23 -4.61 -16.77
CA ASN A 185 -7.77 -4.57 -16.81
C ASN A 185 -7.12 -4.08 -15.47
N ALA A 186 -7.87 -4.11 -14.37
CA ALA A 186 -7.46 -3.75 -13.01
C ALA A 186 -7.66 -4.96 -12.07
N GLY A 187 -8.16 -4.77 -10.84
CA GLY A 187 -8.40 -5.87 -9.90
C GLY A 187 -7.13 -6.66 -9.59
N ASN A 188 -7.23 -7.98 -9.62
CA ASN A 188 -6.13 -8.90 -9.37
C ASN A 188 -5.41 -8.66 -8.03
N SER A 189 -6.13 -8.30 -6.98
CA SER A 189 -5.59 -8.33 -5.62
C SER A 189 -4.92 -9.68 -5.38
N CYS A 190 -3.73 -9.69 -4.76
CA CYS A 190 -2.91 -10.90 -4.72
C CYS A 190 -1.99 -10.95 -3.50
N ALA A 191 -1.46 -12.15 -3.26
CA ALA A 191 -0.47 -12.37 -2.21
C ALA A 191 0.59 -13.38 -2.65
N PHE A 192 1.83 -13.15 -2.26
CA PHE A 192 3.00 -13.95 -2.61
C PHE A 192 3.84 -14.28 -1.38
N LEU A 193 4.34 -15.50 -1.32
CA LEU A 193 5.39 -15.90 -0.40
C LEU A 193 6.79 -15.70 -1.03
N PRO A 194 7.85 -15.63 -0.22
CA PRO A 194 9.22 -15.54 -0.75
C PRO A 194 9.73 -16.84 -1.36
N MET A 195 9.18 -18.00 -0.93
CA MET A 195 9.66 -19.32 -1.33
C MET A 195 9.24 -19.65 -2.75
N VAL A 196 10.20 -19.85 -3.64
CA VAL A 196 10.03 -20.28 -5.04
C VAL A 196 10.59 -21.66 -5.34
N TRP A 197 11.13 -22.32 -4.31
CA TRP A 197 11.67 -23.68 -4.36
C TRP A 197 11.06 -24.54 -3.26
N ASP A 198 10.76 -25.81 -3.57
CA ASP A 198 10.39 -26.82 -2.58
C ASP A 198 11.64 -27.45 -1.91
N GLU A 199 11.40 -28.38 -0.99
CA GLU A 199 12.46 -29.06 -0.23
C GLU A 199 13.38 -29.93 -1.14
N GLU A 200 12.90 -30.32 -2.33
CA GLU A 200 13.67 -31.06 -3.33
C GLU A 200 14.34 -30.14 -4.36
N GLY A 201 14.24 -28.82 -4.21
CA GLY A 201 14.85 -27.83 -5.10
C GLY A 201 14.11 -27.66 -6.42
N ARG A 202 12.84 -28.07 -6.51
CA ARG A 202 12.00 -27.84 -7.68
C ARG A 202 11.33 -26.48 -7.59
N GLY A 203 11.25 -25.77 -8.72
CA GLY A 203 10.54 -24.49 -8.78
C GLY A 203 9.05 -24.65 -8.48
N ILE A 204 8.51 -23.80 -7.61
CA ILE A 204 7.09 -23.71 -7.26
C ILE A 204 6.57 -22.31 -7.51
N ASP A 205 5.26 -22.19 -7.75
CA ASP A 205 4.58 -20.89 -7.77
C ASP A 205 4.52 -20.34 -6.34
N ASN A 206 4.95 -19.10 -6.16
CA ASN A 206 4.92 -18.44 -4.87
C ASN A 206 3.64 -17.62 -4.63
N MET A 207 2.70 -17.63 -5.57
CA MET A 207 1.40 -16.98 -5.42
C MET A 207 0.50 -17.81 -4.50
N ILE A 208 0.01 -17.21 -3.42
CA ILE A 208 -0.87 -17.90 -2.46
C ILE A 208 -2.32 -17.42 -2.53
N ALA A 209 -2.56 -16.28 -3.14
CA ALA A 209 -3.91 -15.77 -3.37
C ALA A 209 -3.93 -14.86 -4.60
N LEU A 210 -5.01 -14.95 -5.38
CA LEU A 210 -5.26 -14.10 -6.55
C LEU A 210 -6.78 -13.94 -6.73
N ALA A 211 -7.25 -12.69 -6.75
CA ALA A 211 -8.59 -12.35 -7.19
C ALA A 211 -8.64 -12.16 -8.70
N ASP A 212 -9.79 -12.37 -9.33
CA ASP A 212 -10.00 -11.93 -10.70
C ASP A 212 -10.15 -10.40 -10.80
N GLU A 213 -10.17 -9.87 -12.01
CA GLU A 213 -10.20 -8.41 -12.24
C GLU A 213 -11.51 -7.74 -11.78
N HIS A 214 -12.59 -8.50 -11.64
CA HIS A 214 -13.91 -7.98 -11.25
C HIS A 214 -14.33 -8.40 -9.84
N PHE A 215 -13.46 -9.06 -9.10
CA PHE A 215 -13.77 -9.52 -7.75
C PHE A 215 -13.97 -8.34 -6.80
N ASP A 216 -15.21 -8.13 -6.36
CA ASP A 216 -15.60 -7.17 -5.34
C ASP A 216 -15.91 -7.93 -4.03
N GLY A 217 -14.94 -8.00 -3.15
CA GLY A 217 -15.06 -8.80 -1.93
C GLY A 217 -13.78 -8.82 -1.10
N ILE A 218 -13.69 -9.77 -0.18
CA ILE A 218 -12.55 -9.97 0.70
C ILE A 218 -11.75 -11.18 0.22
N LEU A 219 -10.52 -10.95 -0.21
CA LEU A 219 -9.55 -12.00 -0.52
C LEU A 219 -8.78 -12.35 0.75
N TYR A 220 -8.72 -13.63 1.09
CA TYR A 220 -7.94 -14.12 2.23
C TYR A 220 -6.60 -14.66 1.76
N ALA A 221 -5.54 -14.35 2.52
CA ALA A 221 -4.21 -14.91 2.35
C ALA A 221 -3.60 -15.22 3.72
N ASP A 222 -3.00 -16.40 3.86
CA ASP A 222 -2.35 -16.83 5.08
C ASP A 222 -0.83 -16.78 4.92
N PHE A 223 -0.15 -16.02 5.79
CA PHE A 223 1.30 -15.91 5.84
C PHE A 223 1.85 -16.63 7.08
N ASP A 224 2.48 -17.78 6.91
CA ASP A 224 3.24 -18.42 7.99
C ASP A 224 4.57 -17.68 8.21
N ILE A 225 4.54 -16.73 9.15
CA ILE A 225 5.69 -15.89 9.47
C ILE A 225 6.87 -16.72 9.98
N ARG A 226 6.63 -17.85 10.69
CA ARG A 226 7.72 -18.72 11.14
C ARG A 226 8.42 -19.37 9.95
N LYS A 227 7.64 -19.80 8.95
CA LYS A 227 8.20 -20.35 7.71
C LYS A 227 9.02 -19.31 6.95
N ILE A 228 8.56 -18.06 6.87
CA ILE A 228 9.32 -16.95 6.25
C ILE A 228 10.62 -16.70 7.01
N ARG A 229 10.59 -16.67 8.34
CA ARG A 229 11.79 -16.49 9.19
C ARG A 229 12.80 -17.61 8.99
N ASN A 230 12.35 -18.85 9.04
CA ASN A 230 13.22 -20.00 8.82
C ASN A 230 13.85 -19.98 7.42
N TYR A 231 13.12 -19.58 6.40
CA TYR A 231 13.62 -19.46 5.03
C TYR A 231 14.71 -18.38 4.89
N ARG A 232 14.65 -17.32 5.69
CA ARG A 232 15.68 -16.26 5.71
C ARG A 232 16.98 -16.68 6.38
N GLU A 233 16.91 -17.66 7.29
CA GLU A 233 18.04 -18.13 8.08
C GLU A 233 18.76 -19.33 7.43
N SER A 234 18.11 -19.95 6.42
CA SER A 234 18.65 -21.12 5.71
C SER A 234 19.55 -20.70 4.54
#